data_bc35d224333cc7ee04e8827ca7d2d037
#
_entry.id   bc35d224333cc7ee04e8827ca7d2d037
#
_cell.length_a   1.000
_cell.length_b   1.000
_cell.length_c   1.000
_cell.angle_alpha   90.00
_cell.angle_beta   90.00
_cell.angle_gamma   90.00
#
_symmetry.space_group_name_H-M   'P 1'
#
loop_
_entity.id
_entity.type
_entity.pdbx_description
1 polymer ?
#
loop_
_entity_poly.entity_id
_entity_poly.type
_entity_poly.pdbx_seq_one_letter_code
_entity_poly.pdbx_strand_id
1 'polypeptide(L)'
;VSEHPAHEAGRRSREAVIARDKEAWLAVFADDAIVEDPIGPSAFDPEGKGHRGRDAISAFWDKAIAPTTRIEFVFRDTYQCGNEEANVGHILITHGDFQVTAEGVFTYKANDEGKLTALRAYWEMDRAAASARKV
;
A
#
# COMPACT_ATOMS: atom_id res chain seq x y z
N VAL A 1 -9.27 -14.62 20.57
CA VAL A 1 -7.97 -13.97 20.38
C VAL A 1 -8.20 -12.72 19.55
N SER A 2 -7.87 -11.57 20.11
CA SER A 2 -8.01 -10.33 19.35
C SER A 2 -6.84 -10.21 18.35
N GLU A 3 -7.16 -9.87 17.14
CA GLU A 3 -6.14 -9.64 16.14
C GLU A 3 -5.46 -8.28 16.38
N HIS A 4 -4.20 -8.20 15.93
CA HIS A 4 -3.46 -6.95 15.99
C HIS A 4 -4.16 -5.91 15.11
N PRO A 5 -4.44 -4.68 15.62
CA PRO A 5 -5.20 -3.68 14.86
C PRO A 5 -4.60 -3.33 13.50
N ALA A 6 -3.28 -3.18 13.44
CA ALA A 6 -2.61 -2.86 12.17
C ALA A 6 -2.65 -4.06 11.21
N HIS A 7 -2.59 -5.29 11.74
CA HIS A 7 -2.70 -6.49 10.91
C HIS A 7 -4.09 -6.57 10.28
N GLU A 8 -5.12 -6.40 11.08
CA GLU A 8 -6.50 -6.47 10.60
C GLU A 8 -6.80 -5.38 9.58
N ALA A 9 -6.42 -4.13 9.89
CA ALA A 9 -6.64 -3.01 8.98
C ALA A 9 -5.82 -3.16 7.69
N GLY A 10 -4.56 -3.60 7.81
CA GLY A 10 -3.71 -3.84 6.65
C GLY A 10 -4.27 -4.95 5.75
N ARG A 11 -4.78 -6.02 6.35
CA ARG A 11 -5.42 -7.12 5.62
C ARG A 11 -6.63 -6.61 4.83
N ARG A 12 -7.48 -5.79 5.45
CA ARG A 12 -8.65 -5.21 4.78
C ARG A 12 -8.23 -4.29 3.64
N SER A 13 -7.14 -3.54 3.82
CA SER A 13 -6.58 -2.70 2.77
C SER A 13 -6.17 -3.55 1.56
N ARG A 14 -5.42 -4.63 1.79
CA ARG A 14 -4.97 -5.51 0.71
C ARG A 14 -6.15 -6.19 0.02
N GLU A 15 -7.13 -6.66 0.78
CA GLU A 15 -8.31 -7.30 0.21
C GLU A 15 -9.09 -6.35 -0.69
N ALA A 16 -9.25 -5.10 -0.27
CA ALA A 16 -9.93 -4.09 -1.07
C ALA A 16 -9.18 -3.79 -2.37
N VAL A 17 -7.85 -3.75 -2.32
CA VAL A 17 -7.02 -3.56 -3.52
C VAL A 17 -7.21 -4.73 -4.48
N ILE A 18 -7.14 -5.96 -3.97
CA ILE A 18 -7.30 -7.16 -4.79
C ILE A 18 -8.70 -7.20 -5.41
N ALA A 19 -9.72 -6.83 -4.64
CA ALA A 19 -11.10 -6.79 -5.10
C ALA A 19 -11.41 -5.59 -6.01
N ARG A 20 -10.49 -4.66 -6.15
CA ARG A 20 -10.66 -3.42 -6.93
C ARG A 20 -11.79 -2.55 -6.37
N ASP A 21 -11.98 -2.57 -5.05
CA ASP A 21 -13.05 -1.88 -4.36
C ASP A 21 -12.49 -0.62 -3.70
N LYS A 22 -12.55 0.50 -4.42
CA LYS A 22 -12.01 1.78 -3.96
C LYS A 22 -12.71 2.27 -2.68
N GLU A 23 -14.04 2.15 -2.61
CA GLU A 23 -14.79 2.63 -1.44
C GLU A 23 -14.43 1.83 -0.18
N ALA A 24 -14.32 0.50 -0.30
CA ALA A 24 -13.88 -0.34 0.80
C ALA A 24 -12.47 0.01 1.24
N TRP A 25 -11.58 0.32 0.29
CA TRP A 25 -10.22 0.72 0.60
C TRP A 25 -10.17 2.05 1.36
N LEU A 26 -10.91 3.05 0.87
CA LEU A 26 -10.97 4.36 1.54
C LEU A 26 -11.54 4.25 2.97
N ALA A 27 -12.49 3.33 3.17
CA ALA A 27 -13.11 3.13 4.48
C ALA A 27 -12.15 2.59 5.54
N VAL A 28 -11.00 2.02 5.14
CA VAL A 28 -10.00 1.49 6.07
C VAL A 28 -9.20 2.61 6.75
N PHE A 29 -9.14 3.80 6.14
CA PHE A 29 -8.29 4.90 6.58
C PHE A 29 -9.00 5.86 7.52
N ALA A 30 -8.25 6.36 8.51
CA ALA A 30 -8.70 7.50 9.32
C ALA A 30 -8.71 8.76 8.46
N ASP A 31 -9.46 9.78 8.91
CA ASP A 31 -9.65 11.01 8.13
C ASP A 31 -8.33 11.77 7.86
N ASP A 32 -7.38 11.67 8.77
CA ASP A 32 -6.08 12.36 8.68
C ASP A 32 -4.92 11.43 8.32
N ALA A 33 -5.23 10.25 7.80
CA ALA A 33 -4.22 9.25 7.44
C ALA A 33 -3.27 9.75 6.36
N ILE A 34 -2.08 9.12 6.32
CA ILE A 34 -1.11 9.37 5.26
C ILE A 34 -0.79 8.07 4.53
N VAL A 35 -0.69 8.15 3.21
CA VAL A 35 -0.22 7.06 2.36
C VAL A 35 1.08 7.53 1.70
N GLU A 36 2.14 6.73 1.88
CA GLU A 36 3.43 6.95 1.22
C GLU A 36 3.86 5.62 0.60
N ASP A 37 3.68 5.50 -0.70
CA ASP A 37 3.88 4.22 -1.38
C ASP A 37 4.45 4.44 -2.79
N PRO A 38 5.76 4.52 -2.94
CA PRO A 38 6.80 4.46 -1.89
C PRO A 38 7.01 5.79 -1.17
N ILE A 39 7.74 5.74 -0.06
CA ILE A 39 8.14 6.93 0.68
C ILE A 39 9.10 7.77 -0.19
N GLY A 40 8.93 9.08 -0.14
CA GLY A 40 9.79 10.02 -0.85
C GLY A 40 9.28 10.36 -2.25
N PRO A 41 10.05 11.16 -3.00
CA PRO A 41 9.64 11.56 -4.34
C PRO A 41 9.48 10.37 -5.28
N SER A 42 8.41 10.37 -6.05
CA SER A 42 8.10 9.30 -6.99
C SER A 42 7.22 9.84 -8.12
N ALA A 43 6.92 8.99 -9.09
CA ALA A 43 6.00 9.34 -10.16
C ALA A 43 4.59 9.68 -9.63
N PHE A 44 4.22 9.11 -8.50
CA PHE A 44 2.91 9.35 -7.88
C PHE A 44 2.91 10.54 -6.92
N ASP A 45 4.09 10.99 -6.51
CA ASP A 45 4.28 12.02 -5.50
C ASP A 45 5.59 12.77 -5.78
N PRO A 46 5.58 13.67 -6.77
CA PRO A 46 6.83 14.32 -7.21
C PRO A 46 7.57 15.09 -6.12
N GLU A 47 6.84 15.65 -5.14
CA GLU A 47 7.45 16.38 -4.03
C GLU A 47 7.85 15.49 -2.85
N GLY A 48 7.36 14.26 -2.81
CA GLY A 48 7.70 13.33 -1.75
C GLY A 48 7.09 13.65 -0.39
N LYS A 49 5.96 14.34 -0.38
CA LYS A 49 5.30 14.77 0.86
C LYS A 49 4.29 13.77 1.42
N GLY A 50 3.99 12.73 0.64
CA GLY A 50 2.95 11.77 0.98
C GLY A 50 1.56 12.26 0.58
N HIS A 51 0.60 11.34 0.65
CA HIS A 51 -0.80 11.62 0.33
C HIS A 51 -1.57 11.67 1.63
N ARG A 52 -1.87 12.86 2.12
CA ARG A 52 -2.51 13.05 3.43
C ARG A 52 -3.96 13.42 3.27
N GLY A 53 -4.83 12.70 3.99
CA GLY A 53 -6.26 12.93 4.00
C GLY A 53 -6.99 12.19 2.89
N ARG A 54 -8.32 12.12 3.02
CA ARG A 54 -9.15 11.29 2.12
C ARG A 54 -9.05 11.68 0.66
N ASP A 55 -9.05 12.97 0.35
CA ASP A 55 -9.01 13.41 -1.04
C ASP A 55 -7.69 13.05 -1.70
N ALA A 56 -6.57 13.25 -1.00
CA ALA A 56 -5.25 12.90 -1.51
C ALA A 56 -5.10 11.39 -1.66
N ILE A 57 -5.60 10.61 -0.70
CA ILE A 57 -5.56 9.15 -0.74
C ILE A 57 -6.43 8.62 -1.89
N SER A 58 -7.61 9.22 -2.09
CA SER A 58 -8.48 8.89 -3.22
C SER A 58 -7.77 9.14 -4.55
N ALA A 59 -7.09 10.29 -4.68
CA ALA A 59 -6.32 10.61 -5.89
C ALA A 59 -5.16 9.64 -6.11
N PHE A 60 -4.52 9.17 -5.04
CA PHE A 60 -3.47 8.15 -5.14
C PHE A 60 -4.02 6.84 -5.73
N TRP A 61 -5.18 6.41 -5.28
CA TRP A 61 -5.83 5.21 -5.86
C TRP A 61 -5.98 5.37 -7.37
N ASP A 62 -6.48 6.52 -7.81
CA ASP A 62 -6.74 6.76 -9.23
C ASP A 62 -5.47 6.76 -10.07
N LYS A 63 -4.35 7.22 -9.50
CA LYS A 63 -3.07 7.28 -10.21
C LYS A 63 -2.29 5.97 -10.18
N ALA A 64 -2.29 5.30 -9.03
CA ALA A 64 -1.38 4.19 -8.78
C ALA A 64 -2.04 2.81 -8.84
N ILE A 65 -3.29 2.71 -8.46
CA ILE A 65 -3.97 1.41 -8.34
C ILE A 65 -4.93 1.18 -9.51
N ALA A 66 -5.78 2.15 -9.81
CA ALA A 66 -6.79 2.01 -10.84
C ALA A 66 -6.23 1.63 -12.23
N PRO A 67 -5.07 2.16 -12.67
CA PRO A 67 -4.53 1.79 -13.99
C PRO A 67 -3.96 0.39 -14.07
N THR A 68 -3.73 -0.29 -12.95
CA THR A 68 -3.15 -1.64 -12.94
C THR A 68 -4.20 -2.67 -13.35
N THR A 69 -3.71 -3.78 -13.93
CA THR A 69 -4.57 -4.92 -14.27
C THR A 69 -4.74 -5.85 -13.07
N ARG A 70 -3.66 -6.06 -12.29
CA ARG A 70 -3.66 -6.99 -11.19
C ARG A 70 -2.57 -6.61 -10.19
N ILE A 71 -2.86 -6.78 -8.90
CA ILE A 71 -1.90 -6.57 -7.82
C ILE A 71 -1.94 -7.80 -6.92
N GLU A 72 -0.76 -8.37 -6.62
CA GLU A 72 -0.59 -9.50 -5.72
C GLU A 72 0.41 -9.15 -4.64
N PHE A 73 0.09 -9.51 -3.40
CA PHE A 73 0.98 -9.29 -2.25
C PHE A 73 1.62 -10.62 -1.86
N VAL A 74 2.96 -10.65 -1.80
CA VAL A 74 3.72 -11.86 -1.44
C VAL A 74 4.65 -11.49 -0.29
N PHE A 75 4.19 -11.70 0.93
CA PHE A 75 4.97 -11.40 2.14
C PHE A 75 5.55 -12.69 2.71
N ARG A 76 6.85 -12.67 3.03
CA ARG A 76 7.54 -13.82 3.63
C ARG A 76 7.74 -13.65 5.13
N ASP A 77 7.64 -12.40 5.65
CA ASP A 77 7.81 -12.14 7.08
C ASP A 77 6.93 -10.98 7.52
N THR A 78 6.48 -11.02 8.77
CA THR A 78 5.64 -9.99 9.35
C THR A 78 6.06 -9.74 10.80
N TYR A 79 6.25 -8.47 11.15
CA TYR A 79 6.62 -8.05 12.50
C TYR A 79 5.57 -7.09 13.03
N GLN A 80 5.11 -7.31 14.26
CA GLN A 80 4.09 -6.49 14.91
C GLN A 80 4.68 -5.87 16.16
N CYS A 81 4.66 -4.54 16.21
CA CYS A 81 5.23 -3.77 17.31
C CYS A 81 4.28 -2.63 17.66
N GLY A 82 3.79 -2.59 18.92
CA GLY A 82 2.82 -1.58 19.30
C GLY A 82 1.57 -1.65 18.42
N ASN A 83 1.20 -0.53 17.82
CA ASN A 83 0.06 -0.46 16.89
C ASN A 83 0.49 -0.46 15.43
N GLU A 84 1.68 -0.98 15.14
CA GLU A 84 2.25 -1.00 13.79
C GLU A 84 2.59 -2.41 13.36
N GLU A 85 2.61 -2.62 12.05
CA GLU A 85 3.00 -3.89 11.43
C GLU A 85 3.91 -3.60 10.24
N ALA A 86 4.99 -4.37 10.12
CA ALA A 86 5.88 -4.31 8.98
C ALA A 86 5.88 -5.66 8.27
N ASN A 87 5.65 -5.65 6.97
CA ASN A 87 5.63 -6.83 6.13
C ASN A 87 6.80 -6.79 5.17
N VAL A 88 7.60 -7.85 5.17
CA VAL A 88 8.78 -7.96 4.30
C VAL A 88 8.43 -8.87 3.14
N GLY A 89 8.67 -8.41 1.93
CA GLY A 89 8.37 -9.19 0.74
C GLY A 89 8.23 -8.32 -0.48
N HIS A 90 7.28 -8.66 -1.34
CA HIS A 90 7.11 -7.89 -2.56
C HIS A 90 5.65 -7.83 -2.98
N ILE A 91 5.39 -6.86 -3.86
CA ILE A 91 4.11 -6.72 -4.54
C ILE A 91 4.37 -6.95 -6.02
N LEU A 92 3.57 -7.81 -6.64
CA LEU A 92 3.58 -8.01 -8.09
C LEU A 92 2.51 -7.13 -8.69
N ILE A 93 2.91 -6.22 -9.56
CA ILE A 93 2.01 -5.24 -10.16
C ILE A 93 1.98 -5.47 -11.67
N THR A 94 0.82 -5.81 -12.20
CA THR A 94 0.65 -6.10 -13.62
C THR A 94 -0.07 -4.94 -14.31
N HIS A 95 0.52 -4.47 -15.40
CA HIS A 95 -0.07 -3.49 -16.31
C HIS A 95 -0.15 -4.12 -17.70
N GLY A 96 -1.34 -4.56 -18.12
CA GLY A 96 -1.50 -5.20 -19.40
C GLY A 96 -0.57 -6.40 -19.54
N ASP A 97 0.39 -6.31 -20.45
CA ASP A 97 1.32 -7.40 -20.77
C ASP A 97 2.60 -7.40 -19.92
N PHE A 98 2.77 -6.40 -19.05
CA PHE A 98 3.99 -6.26 -18.26
C PHE A 98 3.72 -6.36 -16.77
N GLN A 99 4.69 -6.92 -16.05
CA GLN A 99 4.64 -7.05 -14.61
C GLN A 99 5.93 -6.51 -14.00
N VAL A 100 5.80 -5.73 -12.93
CA VAL A 100 6.93 -5.27 -12.14
C VAL A 100 6.83 -5.84 -10.73
N THR A 101 7.99 -5.96 -10.07
CA THR A 101 8.09 -6.44 -8.70
C THR A 101 8.57 -5.31 -7.82
N ALA A 102 7.74 -4.88 -6.86
CA ALA A 102 8.13 -3.91 -5.86
C ALA A 102 8.57 -4.67 -4.61
N GLU A 103 9.89 -4.88 -4.46
CA GLU A 103 10.48 -5.58 -3.33
C GLU A 103 10.79 -4.59 -2.22
N GLY A 104 10.41 -4.91 -0.99
CA GLY A 104 10.71 -4.01 0.12
C GLY A 104 10.00 -4.34 1.42
N VAL A 105 9.67 -3.29 2.17
CA VAL A 105 8.99 -3.37 3.46
C VAL A 105 7.74 -2.52 3.41
N PHE A 106 6.61 -3.11 3.78
CA PHE A 106 5.29 -2.48 3.67
C PHE A 106 4.70 -2.39 5.06
N THR A 107 4.45 -1.17 5.53
CA THR A 107 4.08 -0.94 6.93
C THR A 107 2.69 -0.32 7.06
N TYR A 108 2.02 -0.70 8.15
CA TYR A 108 0.70 -0.20 8.50
C TYR A 108 0.72 0.26 9.95
N LYS A 109 0.06 1.38 10.23
CA LYS A 109 -0.14 1.86 11.58
C LYS A 109 -1.63 2.11 11.80
N ALA A 110 -2.19 1.61 12.89
CA ALA A 110 -3.61 1.73 13.18
C ALA A 110 -3.85 2.53 14.46
N ASN A 111 -5.02 3.16 14.55
CA ASN A 111 -5.45 3.83 15.78
C ASN A 111 -6.33 2.89 16.62
N ASP A 112 -6.83 3.40 17.76
CA ASP A 112 -7.65 2.61 18.68
C ASP A 112 -9.00 2.22 18.11
N GLU A 113 -9.43 2.86 17.03
CA GLU A 113 -10.68 2.54 16.34
C GLU A 113 -10.49 1.50 15.24
N GLY A 114 -9.26 0.99 15.06
CA GLY A 114 -8.95 0.01 14.02
C GLY A 114 -8.85 0.60 12.63
N LYS A 115 -8.64 1.91 12.52
CA LYS A 115 -8.43 2.57 11.23
C LYS A 115 -6.95 2.80 10.99
N LEU A 116 -6.53 2.74 9.74
CA LEU A 116 -5.15 3.06 9.38
C LEU A 116 -4.91 4.55 9.49
N THR A 117 -3.87 4.92 10.24
CA THR A 117 -3.37 6.29 10.30
C THR A 117 -2.18 6.49 9.36
N ALA A 118 -1.50 5.40 9.00
CA ALA A 118 -0.40 5.47 8.05
C ALA A 118 -0.26 4.14 7.30
N LEU A 119 -0.07 4.24 6.00
CA LEU A 119 0.36 3.15 5.14
C LEU A 119 1.64 3.67 4.48
N ARG A 120 2.79 3.10 4.86
CA ARG A 120 4.08 3.57 4.39
C ARG A 120 4.90 2.41 3.87
N ALA A 121 5.41 2.55 2.66
CA ALA A 121 6.12 1.48 1.98
C ALA A 121 7.52 1.91 1.58
N TYR A 122 8.47 1.00 1.80
CA TYR A 122 9.88 1.18 1.53
C TYR A 122 10.27 0.31 0.36
N TRP A 123 10.12 0.83 -0.86
CA TRP A 123 10.56 0.16 -2.08
C TRP A 123 11.04 1.22 -3.06
N GLU A 124 11.86 0.81 -4.00
CA GLU A 124 12.53 1.74 -4.91
C GLU A 124 11.94 1.65 -6.32
N MET A 125 11.51 2.80 -6.85
CA MET A 125 10.93 2.88 -8.19
C MET A 125 11.84 2.31 -9.26
N ASP A 126 13.14 2.66 -9.22
CA ASP A 126 14.10 2.22 -10.23
C ASP A 126 14.31 0.71 -10.21
N ARG A 127 14.35 0.10 -9.01
CA ARG A 127 14.45 -1.35 -8.89
C ARG A 127 13.21 -2.05 -9.40
N ALA A 128 12.03 -1.49 -9.10
CA ALA A 128 10.78 -2.05 -9.60
C ALA A 128 10.73 -1.95 -11.12
N ALA A 129 11.08 -0.79 -11.68
CA ALA A 129 11.11 -0.62 -13.13
C ALA A 129 12.09 -1.58 -13.81
N ALA A 130 13.26 -1.81 -13.19
CA ALA A 130 14.26 -2.74 -13.72
C ALA A 130 13.78 -4.19 -13.69
N SER A 131 12.81 -4.53 -12.86
CA SER A 131 12.25 -5.88 -12.78
C SER A 131 11.17 -6.16 -13.83
N ALA A 132 10.82 -5.17 -14.64
CA ALA A 132 9.72 -5.31 -15.61
C ALA A 132 9.95 -6.49 -16.56
N ARG A 133 8.93 -7.30 -16.71
CA ARG A 133 8.95 -8.45 -17.61
C ARG A 133 7.60 -8.60 -18.27
N LYS A 134 7.63 -9.20 -19.46
CA LYS A 134 6.41 -9.53 -20.19
C LYS A 134 5.77 -10.76 -19.56
N VAL A 135 4.46 -10.73 -19.41
CA VAL A 135 3.68 -11.84 -18.86
C VAL A 135 2.74 -12.41 -19.90
#